data_5c77824729db10b11f3584392e89a31c
#
_entry.id   5c77824729db10b11f3584392e89a31c
#
_cell.length_a   1.000
_cell.length_b   1.000
_cell.length_c   1.000
_cell.angle_alpha   90.00
_cell.angle_beta   90.00
_cell.angle_gamma   90.00
#
_symmetry.space_group_name_H-M   'P 1'
#
loop_
_entity.id
_entity.type
_entity.pdbx_description
1 polymer ?
#
loop_
_entity_poly.entity_id
_entity_poly.type
_entity_poly.pdbx_seq_one_letter_code
_entity_poly.pdbx_strand_id
1 'polypeptide(L)'
;MNHIVLFEPEIPANTGNIARTCAATNTPLHLIEPLGFSTDDKHLKRAGLDYWHSVDITYHENLAAFLETLPSEAHLHLITKFANKVYSEVNFNDGADHYFMFGKETKGLPESFMRENEEKCLRIPMNDTHVRSLNLSNTAALIIYEALRQQAFPGLELSHHYENDKLD
;
A
#
# COMPACT_ATOMS: atom_id res chain seq x y z
N MET A 1 -13.79 -1.19 -0.36
CA MET A 1 -12.76 -0.38 0.34
C MET A 1 -11.37 -0.90 -0.02
N ASN A 2 -10.41 0.01 -0.14
CA ASN A 2 -9.02 -0.36 -0.42
C ASN A 2 -8.23 -0.43 0.90
N HIS A 3 -7.24 -1.32 0.96
CA HIS A 3 -6.35 -1.47 2.12
C HIS A 3 -4.91 -1.58 1.63
N ILE A 4 -3.98 -0.98 2.34
CA ILE A 4 -2.55 -1.17 2.11
C ILE A 4 -2.00 -2.11 3.17
N VAL A 5 -1.21 -3.09 2.74
CA VAL A 5 -0.59 -4.09 3.62
C VAL A 5 0.92 -4.06 3.39
N LEU A 6 1.69 -3.82 4.43
CA LEU A 6 3.15 -3.82 4.36
C LEU A 6 3.70 -5.07 5.06
N PHE A 7 4.38 -5.90 4.29
CA PHE A 7 5.01 -7.12 4.80
C PHE A 7 6.40 -6.80 5.36
N GLU A 8 6.54 -6.86 6.67
CA GLU A 8 7.81 -6.66 7.40
C GLU A 8 8.58 -5.43 6.90
N PRO A 9 7.97 -4.23 6.91
CA PRO A 9 8.66 -3.04 6.38
C PRO A 9 9.91 -2.72 7.20
N GLU A 10 10.97 -2.27 6.51
CA GLU A 10 12.29 -2.09 7.10
C GLU A 10 12.69 -0.62 7.26
N ILE A 11 12.22 0.24 6.36
CA ILE A 11 12.64 1.64 6.31
C ILE A 11 11.54 2.53 6.89
N PRO A 12 11.77 3.15 8.06
CA PRO A 12 10.72 3.93 8.74
C PRO A 12 10.20 5.10 7.92
N ALA A 13 11.05 5.78 7.15
CA ALA A 13 10.62 6.88 6.30
C ALA A 13 9.59 6.44 5.24
N ASN A 14 9.75 5.26 4.66
CA ASN A 14 8.78 4.72 3.70
C ASN A 14 7.42 4.47 4.36
N THR A 15 7.42 3.84 5.52
CA THR A 15 6.18 3.57 6.26
C THR A 15 5.49 4.87 6.67
N GLY A 16 6.25 5.88 7.10
CA GLY A 16 5.71 7.19 7.43
C GLY A 16 5.07 7.88 6.23
N ASN A 17 5.72 7.84 5.07
CA ASN A 17 5.17 8.41 3.85
C ASN A 17 3.91 7.66 3.38
N ILE A 18 3.89 6.34 3.55
CA ILE A 18 2.71 5.53 3.24
C ILE A 18 1.55 5.87 4.18
N ALA A 19 1.84 6.07 5.47
CA ALA A 19 0.81 6.51 6.43
C ALA A 19 0.19 7.83 6.00
N ARG A 20 1.00 8.77 5.49
CA ARG A 20 0.49 10.04 4.94
C ARG A 20 -0.44 9.81 3.76
N THR A 21 -0.06 8.93 2.83
CA THR A 21 -0.92 8.56 1.70
C THR A 21 -2.22 7.93 2.19
N CYS A 22 -2.15 7.05 3.19
CA CYS A 22 -3.33 6.42 3.78
C CYS A 22 -4.26 7.44 4.42
N ALA A 23 -3.72 8.42 5.13
CA ALA A 23 -4.51 9.53 5.69
C ALA A 23 -5.19 10.34 4.58
N ALA A 24 -4.46 10.64 3.50
CA ALA A 24 -4.98 11.44 2.38
C ALA A 24 -6.07 10.71 1.60
N THR A 25 -6.12 9.40 1.65
CA THR A 25 -7.02 8.58 0.82
C THR A 25 -8.05 7.79 1.62
N ASN A 26 -8.12 7.98 2.93
CA ASN A 26 -9.00 7.23 3.84
C ASN A 26 -8.79 5.72 3.71
N THR A 27 -7.53 5.30 3.58
CA THR A 27 -7.16 3.90 3.36
C THR A 27 -6.61 3.29 4.66
N PRO A 28 -7.19 2.18 5.16
CA PRO A 28 -6.60 1.44 6.27
C PRO A 28 -5.22 0.90 5.93
N LEU A 29 -4.34 0.89 6.93
CA LEU A 29 -2.97 0.40 6.82
C LEU A 29 -2.77 -0.81 7.71
N HIS A 30 -2.24 -1.89 7.16
CA HIS A 30 -1.90 -3.10 7.88
C HIS A 30 -0.39 -3.28 7.89
N LEU A 31 0.18 -3.51 9.06
CA LEU A 31 1.60 -3.74 9.23
C LEU A 31 1.82 -5.17 9.72
N ILE A 32 2.52 -5.98 8.92
CA ILE A 32 2.86 -7.35 9.30
C ILE A 32 4.24 -7.34 9.96
N GLU A 33 4.29 -7.76 11.21
CA GLU A 33 5.51 -7.82 11.99
C GLU A 33 6.37 -9.05 11.64
N PRO A 34 7.69 -9.02 11.87
CA PRO A 34 8.41 -7.98 12.59
C PRO A 34 8.69 -6.76 11.73
N LEU A 35 8.66 -5.58 12.36
CA LEU A 35 9.05 -4.34 11.71
C LEU A 35 10.55 -4.14 11.90
N GLY A 36 11.22 -3.60 10.88
CA GLY A 36 12.65 -3.30 10.95
C GLY A 36 12.98 -2.03 11.74
N PHE A 37 11.98 -1.45 12.43
CA PHE A 37 12.13 -0.20 13.17
C PHE A 37 11.10 -0.15 14.30
N SER A 38 11.27 0.81 15.23
CA SER A 38 10.28 1.10 16.26
C SER A 38 9.30 2.16 15.76
N THR A 39 8.04 2.08 16.19
CA THR A 39 7.06 3.13 15.91
C THR A 39 7.39 4.44 16.61
N ASP A 40 8.33 4.43 17.56
CA ASP A 40 8.89 5.63 18.19
C ASP A 40 10.08 6.20 17.42
N ASP A 41 10.45 5.60 16.28
CA ASP A 41 11.58 6.04 15.48
C ASP A 41 11.38 7.46 14.96
N LYS A 42 12.44 8.28 15.05
CA LYS A 42 12.37 9.69 14.64
C LYS A 42 12.10 9.88 13.14
N HIS A 43 12.56 8.94 12.31
CA HIS A 43 12.32 9.01 10.86
C HIS A 43 10.87 8.73 10.52
N LEU A 44 10.24 7.79 11.23
CA LEU A 44 8.83 7.52 11.12
C LEU A 44 8.02 8.74 11.56
N LYS A 45 8.35 9.31 12.71
CA LYS A 45 7.68 10.50 13.25
C LYS A 45 7.81 11.70 12.32
N ARG A 46 9.01 11.92 11.76
CA ARG A 46 9.26 13.03 10.85
C ARG A 46 8.46 12.89 9.54
N ALA A 47 8.34 11.67 9.04
CA ALA A 47 7.66 11.41 7.77
C ALA A 47 6.13 11.34 7.91
N GLY A 48 5.59 10.88 9.04
CA GLY A 48 4.17 10.59 9.15
C GLY A 48 3.50 10.83 10.49
N LEU A 49 4.17 11.44 11.48
CA LEU A 49 3.61 11.58 12.82
C LEU A 49 2.30 12.35 12.84
N ASP A 50 2.23 13.46 12.11
CA ASP A 50 1.04 14.32 12.08
C ASP A 50 -0.17 13.60 11.49
N TYR A 51 0.04 12.54 10.72
CA TYR A 51 -1.01 11.79 10.03
C TYR A 51 -1.29 10.44 10.66
N TRP A 52 -0.41 9.96 11.56
CA TRP A 52 -0.52 8.62 12.14
C TRP A 52 -1.84 8.40 12.86
N HIS A 53 -2.31 9.41 13.59
CA HIS A 53 -3.56 9.34 14.33
C HIS A 53 -4.81 9.37 13.43
N SER A 54 -4.65 9.79 12.19
CA SER A 54 -5.74 9.86 11.21
C SER A 54 -5.86 8.59 10.38
N VAL A 55 -5.00 7.59 10.63
CA VAL A 55 -4.95 6.34 9.87
C VAL A 55 -5.42 5.20 10.77
N ASP A 56 -6.27 4.34 10.21
CA ASP A 56 -6.67 3.10 10.86
C ASP A 56 -5.55 2.09 10.64
N ILE A 57 -4.71 1.87 11.66
CA ILE A 57 -3.55 1.00 11.59
C ILE A 57 -3.79 -0.27 12.39
N THR A 58 -3.61 -1.42 11.75
CA THR A 58 -3.68 -2.73 12.40
C THR A 58 -2.33 -3.43 12.29
N TYR A 59 -1.83 -3.92 13.42
CA TYR A 59 -0.61 -4.71 13.49
C TYR A 59 -0.96 -6.18 13.46
N HIS A 60 -0.23 -6.96 12.69
CA HIS A 60 -0.39 -8.41 12.60
C HIS A 60 0.92 -9.08 13.01
N GLU A 61 0.83 -10.09 13.86
CA GLU A 61 2.00 -10.78 14.42
C GLU A 61 2.88 -11.41 13.33
N ASN A 62 2.24 -11.91 12.27
CA ASN A 62 2.94 -12.52 11.13
C ASN A 62 1.99 -12.60 9.92
N LEU A 63 2.51 -13.08 8.80
CA LEU A 63 1.74 -13.21 7.57
C LEU A 63 0.52 -14.12 7.77
N ALA A 64 0.69 -15.27 8.44
CA ALA A 64 -0.41 -16.21 8.67
C ALA A 64 -1.54 -15.55 9.45
N ALA A 65 -1.21 -14.79 10.50
CA ALA A 65 -2.20 -14.07 11.30
C ALA A 65 -2.96 -13.05 10.46
N PHE A 66 -2.27 -12.33 9.57
CA PHE A 66 -2.92 -11.40 8.66
C PHE A 66 -3.90 -12.13 7.73
N LEU A 67 -3.46 -13.23 7.11
CA LEU A 67 -4.28 -13.96 6.15
C LEU A 67 -5.57 -14.49 6.78
N GLU A 68 -5.53 -14.85 8.06
CA GLU A 68 -6.72 -15.29 8.80
C GLU A 68 -7.76 -14.18 8.97
N THR A 69 -7.35 -12.91 8.90
CA THR A 69 -8.28 -11.78 9.04
C THR A 69 -8.97 -11.40 7.74
N LEU A 70 -8.51 -11.92 6.60
CA LEU A 70 -9.08 -11.55 5.31
C LEU A 70 -10.51 -12.09 5.17
N PRO A 71 -11.49 -11.22 4.85
CA PRO A 71 -12.81 -11.69 4.48
C PRO A 71 -12.76 -12.58 3.25
N SER A 72 -13.66 -13.57 3.17
CA SER A 72 -13.67 -14.53 2.06
C SER A 72 -13.92 -13.88 0.69
N GLU A 73 -14.66 -12.77 0.68
CA GLU A 73 -15.00 -12.04 -0.56
C GLU A 73 -13.95 -11.00 -0.93
N ALA A 74 -12.96 -10.75 -0.08
CA ALA A 74 -11.93 -9.74 -0.34
C ALA A 74 -10.92 -10.26 -1.36
N HIS A 75 -10.33 -9.33 -2.12
CA HIS A 75 -9.28 -9.64 -3.08
C HIS A 75 -7.93 -9.21 -2.51
N LEU A 76 -6.99 -10.14 -2.45
CA LEU A 76 -5.61 -9.86 -2.08
C LEU A 76 -4.77 -9.75 -3.36
N HIS A 77 -4.03 -8.65 -3.49
CA HIS A 77 -3.12 -8.41 -4.61
C HIS A 77 -1.70 -8.30 -4.07
N LEU A 78 -0.78 -9.04 -4.69
CA LEU A 78 0.64 -9.02 -4.32
C LEU A 78 1.40 -8.18 -5.33
N ILE A 79 1.94 -7.04 -4.89
CA ILE A 79 2.64 -6.13 -5.77
C ILE A 79 4.12 -6.53 -5.82
N THR A 80 4.55 -7.04 -6.96
CA THR A 80 5.90 -7.58 -7.12
C THR A 80 6.38 -7.42 -8.56
N LYS A 81 7.67 -7.13 -8.72
CA LYS A 81 8.29 -7.05 -10.06
C LYS A 81 8.32 -8.39 -10.79
N PHE A 82 8.11 -9.49 -10.06
CA PHE A 82 8.13 -10.84 -10.65
C PHE A 82 6.80 -11.23 -11.30
N ALA A 83 5.77 -10.41 -11.16
CA ALA A 83 4.49 -10.67 -11.80
C ALA A 83 4.55 -10.39 -13.30
N ASN A 84 3.69 -11.06 -14.04
CA ASN A 84 3.53 -10.83 -15.49
C ASN A 84 2.27 -10.02 -15.82
N LYS A 85 1.31 -9.98 -14.92
CA LYS A 85 0.08 -9.22 -15.10
C LYS A 85 0.29 -7.78 -14.62
N VAL A 86 -0.02 -6.82 -15.50
CA VAL A 86 0.11 -5.40 -15.16
C VAL A 86 -1.04 -4.97 -14.28
N TYR A 87 -0.73 -4.15 -13.26
CA TYR A 87 -1.72 -3.69 -12.29
C TYR A 87 -2.94 -3.00 -12.93
N SER A 88 -2.74 -2.33 -14.06
CA SER A 88 -3.80 -1.60 -14.75
C SER A 88 -4.79 -2.50 -15.50
N GLU A 89 -4.52 -3.80 -15.59
CA GLU A 89 -5.41 -4.76 -16.23
C GLU A 89 -6.49 -5.30 -15.29
N VAL A 90 -6.41 -4.95 -13.99
CA VAL A 90 -7.34 -5.46 -12.99
C VAL A 90 -8.46 -4.46 -12.73
N ASN A 91 -9.67 -4.95 -12.60
CA ASN A 91 -10.81 -4.13 -12.20
C ASN A 91 -10.87 -4.03 -10.67
N PHE A 92 -10.58 -2.86 -10.14
CA PHE A 92 -10.69 -2.59 -8.70
C PHE A 92 -12.01 -1.94 -8.31
N ASN A 93 -12.92 -1.77 -9.28
CA ASN A 93 -14.24 -1.16 -9.04
C ASN A 93 -15.35 -2.21 -9.18
N ASP A 94 -15.24 -3.28 -8.42
CA ASP A 94 -16.20 -4.40 -8.44
C ASP A 94 -17.05 -4.47 -7.16
N GLY A 95 -16.95 -3.48 -6.29
CA GLY A 95 -17.67 -3.42 -5.02
C GLY A 95 -17.06 -4.25 -3.90
N ALA A 96 -16.01 -5.02 -4.16
CA ALA A 96 -15.33 -5.81 -3.14
C ALA A 96 -14.23 -5.00 -2.45
N ASP A 97 -13.76 -5.50 -1.31
CA ASP A 97 -12.58 -4.96 -0.66
C ASP A 97 -11.31 -5.46 -1.35
N HIS A 98 -10.37 -4.56 -1.57
CA HIS A 98 -9.11 -4.87 -2.22
C HIS A 98 -7.96 -4.58 -1.26
N TYR A 99 -7.12 -5.59 -1.01
CA TYR A 99 -5.94 -5.50 -0.18
C TYR A 99 -4.71 -5.54 -1.08
N PHE A 100 -3.87 -4.51 -0.99
CA PHE A 100 -2.64 -4.42 -1.78
C PHE A 100 -1.45 -4.66 -0.86
N MET A 101 -0.76 -5.77 -1.07
CA MET A 101 0.38 -6.16 -0.24
C MET A 101 1.69 -5.84 -0.93
N PHE A 102 2.57 -5.16 -0.21
CA PHE A 102 3.90 -4.78 -0.66
C PHE A 102 4.95 -5.47 0.21
N GLY A 103 6.01 -5.94 -0.41
CA GLY A 103 7.10 -6.59 0.28
C GLY A 103 8.05 -5.60 0.94
N LYS A 104 8.91 -6.14 1.81
CA LYS A 104 9.94 -5.33 2.44
C LYS A 104 10.93 -4.82 1.39
N GLU A 105 11.62 -3.73 1.73
CA GLU A 105 12.43 -2.98 0.76
C GLU A 105 13.60 -3.77 0.19
N THR A 106 14.19 -4.68 0.96
CA THR A 106 15.37 -5.44 0.52
C THR A 106 15.01 -6.71 -0.26
N LYS A 107 14.13 -7.56 0.29
CA LYS A 107 13.85 -8.89 -0.27
C LYS A 107 12.48 -9.05 -0.90
N GLY A 108 11.61 -8.05 -0.76
CA GLY A 108 10.24 -8.15 -1.25
C GLY A 108 9.41 -9.15 -0.46
N LEU A 109 8.45 -9.76 -1.13
CA LEU A 109 7.56 -10.77 -0.55
C LEU A 109 8.24 -12.15 -0.52
N PRO A 110 7.82 -13.05 0.40
CA PRO A 110 8.36 -14.42 0.41
C PRO A 110 8.13 -15.12 -0.92
N GLU A 111 9.18 -15.77 -1.46
CA GLU A 111 9.10 -16.43 -2.74
C GLU A 111 8.04 -17.54 -2.78
N SER A 112 7.98 -18.38 -1.74
CA SER A 112 7.01 -19.46 -1.67
C SER A 112 5.57 -18.91 -1.67
N PHE A 113 5.34 -17.80 -0.97
CA PHE A 113 4.02 -17.17 -0.93
C PHE A 113 3.61 -16.64 -2.30
N MET A 114 4.54 -16.00 -3.02
CA MET A 114 4.27 -15.52 -4.38
C MET A 114 3.98 -16.68 -5.34
N ARG A 115 4.74 -17.77 -5.25
CA ARG A 115 4.55 -18.95 -6.11
C ARG A 115 3.19 -19.60 -5.88
N GLU A 116 2.75 -19.69 -4.65
CA GLU A 116 1.45 -20.26 -4.30
C GLU A 116 0.28 -19.36 -4.68
N ASN A 117 0.54 -18.07 -4.96
CA ASN A 117 -0.47 -17.06 -5.25
C ASN A 117 -0.13 -16.28 -6.52
N GLU A 118 0.42 -16.94 -7.51
CA GLU A 118 0.88 -16.27 -8.74
C GLU A 118 -0.22 -15.46 -9.42
N GLU A 119 -1.45 -15.96 -9.40
CA GLU A 119 -2.61 -15.29 -9.99
C GLU A 119 -2.98 -13.98 -9.29
N LYS A 120 -2.47 -13.76 -8.08
CA LYS A 120 -2.70 -12.53 -7.32
C LYS A 120 -1.58 -11.50 -7.49
N CYS A 121 -0.52 -11.87 -8.19
CA CYS A 121 0.65 -11.02 -8.36
C CYS A 121 0.44 -9.99 -9.47
N LEU A 122 0.77 -8.75 -9.20
CA LEU A 122 0.64 -7.63 -10.12
C LEU A 122 1.95 -6.87 -10.27
N ARG A 123 2.25 -6.48 -11.49
CA ARG A 123 3.47 -5.78 -11.86
C ARG A 123 3.19 -4.32 -12.15
N ILE A 124 4.11 -3.45 -11.71
CA ILE A 124 4.21 -2.08 -12.20
C ILE A 124 5.31 -2.10 -13.27
N PRO A 125 4.99 -1.76 -14.53
CA PRO A 125 6.01 -1.73 -15.59
C PRO A 125 7.12 -0.74 -15.27
N MET A 126 8.36 -1.13 -15.55
CA MET A 126 9.52 -0.29 -15.36
C MET A 126 10.62 -0.71 -16.33
N ASN A 127 11.61 0.15 -16.54
CA ASN A 127 12.78 -0.19 -17.33
C ASN A 127 13.77 -0.97 -16.45
N ASP A 128 13.71 -2.31 -16.53
CA ASP A 128 14.51 -3.20 -15.69
C ASP A 128 16.02 -3.08 -15.94
N THR A 129 16.44 -2.45 -17.06
CA THR A 129 17.84 -2.26 -17.33
C THR A 129 18.46 -1.10 -16.53
N HIS A 130 17.62 -0.19 -16.05
CA HIS A 130 18.07 1.00 -15.30
C HIS A 130 17.86 0.87 -13.80
N VAL A 131 16.80 0.21 -13.38
CA VAL A 131 16.46 0.11 -11.95
C VAL A 131 15.99 -1.30 -11.61
N ARG A 132 16.18 -1.70 -10.34
CA ARG A 132 15.72 -3.00 -9.84
C ARG A 132 14.30 -2.93 -9.32
N SER A 133 13.92 -1.78 -8.77
CA SER A 133 12.61 -1.56 -8.18
C SER A 133 12.35 -0.07 -8.03
N LEU A 134 11.10 0.29 -7.80
CA LEU A 134 10.73 1.65 -7.42
C LEU A 134 10.73 1.76 -5.89
N ASN A 135 10.86 2.98 -5.39
CA ASN A 135 10.73 3.25 -3.97
C ASN A 135 9.38 2.76 -3.47
N LEU A 136 9.36 2.11 -2.30
CA LEU A 136 8.16 1.49 -1.74
C LEU A 136 7.01 2.49 -1.55
N SER A 137 7.29 3.66 -1.00
CA SER A 137 6.22 4.65 -0.76
C SER A 137 5.64 5.19 -2.06
N ASN A 138 6.46 5.35 -3.10
CA ASN A 138 5.99 5.75 -4.42
C ASN A 138 5.11 4.65 -5.03
N THR A 139 5.54 3.40 -4.89
CA THR A 139 4.79 2.24 -5.39
C THR A 139 3.40 2.16 -4.74
N ALA A 140 3.34 2.33 -3.43
CA ALA A 140 2.08 2.29 -2.71
C ALA A 140 1.14 3.41 -3.16
N ALA A 141 1.65 4.63 -3.33
CA ALA A 141 0.85 5.76 -3.80
C ALA A 141 0.32 5.49 -5.22
N LEU A 142 1.17 4.99 -6.11
CA LEU A 142 0.79 4.69 -7.49
C LEU A 142 -0.37 3.69 -7.55
N ILE A 143 -0.27 2.60 -6.81
CA ILE A 143 -1.28 1.54 -6.80
C ILE A 143 -2.60 2.03 -6.19
N ILE A 144 -2.55 2.72 -5.05
CA ILE A 144 -3.77 3.14 -4.38
C ILE A 144 -4.52 4.18 -5.22
N TYR A 145 -3.80 5.10 -5.87
CA TYR A 145 -4.44 6.11 -6.71
C TYR A 145 -5.00 5.51 -8.00
N GLU A 146 -4.43 4.43 -8.54
CA GLU A 146 -5.05 3.72 -9.66
C GLU A 146 -6.37 3.08 -9.23
N ALA A 147 -6.41 2.43 -8.09
CA ALA A 147 -7.65 1.86 -7.57
C ALA A 147 -8.71 2.94 -7.36
N LEU A 148 -8.31 4.05 -6.75
CA LEU A 148 -9.21 5.18 -6.51
C LEU A 148 -9.70 5.82 -7.81
N ARG A 149 -8.82 5.94 -8.80
CA ARG A 149 -9.21 6.47 -10.12
C ARG A 149 -10.34 5.63 -10.72
N GLN A 150 -10.19 4.31 -10.70
CA GLN A 150 -11.23 3.41 -11.21
C GLN A 150 -12.54 3.56 -10.44
N GLN A 151 -12.47 3.85 -9.15
CA GLN A 151 -13.62 3.99 -8.25
C GLN A 151 -14.19 5.41 -8.21
N ALA A 152 -13.67 6.33 -9.03
CA ALA A 152 -14.07 7.75 -9.09
C ALA A 152 -13.81 8.51 -7.77
N PHE A 153 -12.72 8.16 -7.06
CA PHE A 153 -12.24 8.85 -5.85
C PHE A 153 -13.30 9.04 -4.76
N PRO A 154 -13.92 7.95 -4.29
CA PRO A 154 -15.02 8.07 -3.31
C PRO A 154 -14.54 8.70 -1.99
N GLY A 155 -15.29 9.68 -1.51
CA GLY A 155 -14.99 10.33 -0.25
C GLY A 155 -13.83 11.33 -0.28
N LEU A 156 -13.30 11.64 -1.46
CA LEU A 156 -12.21 12.61 -1.60
C LEU A 156 -12.70 13.89 -2.28
N GLU A 157 -12.09 15.02 -1.94
CA GLU A 157 -12.42 16.30 -2.56
C GLU A 157 -11.85 16.36 -3.98
N LEU A 158 -12.73 16.54 -4.95
CA LEU A 158 -12.35 16.66 -6.36
C LEU A 158 -12.04 18.10 -6.77
N SER A 159 -12.43 19.06 -5.95
CA SER A 159 -12.11 20.49 -6.13
C SER A 159 -11.67 21.05 -4.80
N HIS A 160 -10.95 22.17 -4.84
CA HIS A 160 -10.44 22.76 -3.61
C HIS A 160 -11.39 23.78 -3.00
N HIS A 161 -11.31 23.92 -1.68
CA HIS A 161 -12.02 24.93 -0.91
C HIS A 161 -11.10 25.36 0.23
N TYR A 162 -10.07 26.15 -0.10
CA TYR A 162 -9.10 26.59 0.88
C TYR A 162 -9.39 28.05 1.27
N GLU A 163 -9.13 28.38 2.53
CA GLU A 163 -9.34 29.73 3.04
C GLU A 163 -8.51 30.76 2.27
N ASN A 164 -7.34 30.37 1.76
CA ASN A 164 -6.43 31.22 0.98
C ASN A 164 -6.18 30.58 -0.38
N ASP A 165 -7.22 30.52 -1.19
CA ASP A 165 -7.11 29.94 -2.53
C ASP A 165 -6.18 30.74 -3.43
N LYS A 166 -5.46 30.02 -4.30
CA LYS A 166 -4.52 30.60 -5.27
C LYS A 166 -5.05 30.61 -6.69
N LEU A 167 -6.03 29.76 -6.97
CA LEU A 167 -6.59 29.58 -8.31
C LEU A 167 -8.11 29.61 -8.25
N ASP A 168 -8.68 30.80 -8.28
CA ASP A 168 -10.13 31.01 -8.32
C ASP A 168 -10.59 31.43 -9.71
#